data_3c9a72f23f42b30dcfc3518681268a4b
#
_entry.id   3c9a72f23f42b30dcfc3518681268a4b
#
_cell.length_a   1.000
_cell.length_b   1.000
_cell.length_c   1.000
_cell.angle_alpha   90.00
_cell.angle_beta   90.00
_cell.angle_gamma   90.00
#
_symmetry.space_group_name_H-M   'P 1'
#
loop_
_entity.id
_entity.type
_entity.pdbx_description
1 polymer ?
#
loop_
_entity_poly.entity_id
_entity_poly.type
_entity_poly.pdbx_seq_one_letter_code
_entity_poly.pdbx_strand_id
1 'polypeptide(L)'
;MKEQMKFVRKLPEPIEVQQEIPLRAPYRKLKAERDQAIEDIMTGKDDRLLLIIGPCSADNEPAVLDYCTRLAKVADEVKDKLFIVPRVYTNKPRTIGKGYKGMLHQPDPEGNENMMEGIKAIRRMHVHVIEETGFTCAEEILYPENHRYLSDLLSYGAIGARSVEDQLHRMIASGAGIPVGMKNPTSGDLSVMMNSIEAAQNEQDFLFHGWEVHTTGNSLAHAILRGYVNHFGTSMPNYHYENLKKVLDLYGERTLANPAIVVDCNHNNSGKKYMEQIRIAKDVMASRRYSSDVARIVKGLMIESYIEDGSQKIGEGVYGKSITDPCLGWEKSRALILELAELV
;
A
#
# COMPACT_ATOMS: atom_id res chain seq x y z
N MET A 1 -32.77 6.71 -24.26
CA MET A 1 -31.31 6.42 -24.29
C MET A 1 -31.14 4.92 -24.09
N LYS A 2 -30.28 4.24 -24.86
CA LYS A 2 -29.94 2.83 -24.60
C LYS A 2 -28.88 2.83 -23.50
N GLU A 3 -29.22 2.36 -22.32
CA GLU A 3 -28.27 2.11 -21.25
C GLU A 3 -27.35 0.96 -21.67
N GLN A 4 -26.03 1.17 -21.53
CA GLN A 4 -25.02 0.19 -21.94
C GLN A 4 -24.52 -0.64 -20.74
N MET A 5 -24.88 -0.23 -19.52
CA MET A 5 -24.59 -0.98 -18.30
C MET A 5 -25.68 -2.03 -18.04
N LYS A 6 -25.23 -3.24 -17.69
CA LYS A 6 -26.12 -4.33 -17.28
C LYS A 6 -25.85 -4.66 -15.82
N PHE A 7 -26.82 -4.44 -14.95
CA PHE A 7 -26.77 -4.90 -13.56
C PHE A 7 -26.93 -6.42 -13.53
N VAL A 8 -25.88 -7.14 -13.16
CA VAL A 8 -25.82 -8.61 -13.22
C VAL A 8 -26.40 -9.22 -11.94
N ARG A 9 -25.94 -8.74 -10.78
CA ARG A 9 -26.39 -9.16 -9.46
C ARG A 9 -26.05 -8.09 -8.43
N LYS A 10 -26.80 -8.06 -7.31
CA LYS A 10 -26.40 -7.30 -6.12
C LYS A 10 -25.30 -8.07 -5.38
N LEU A 11 -24.24 -7.37 -4.96
CA LEU A 11 -23.20 -7.90 -4.08
C LEU A 11 -23.66 -7.75 -2.62
N PRO A 12 -23.12 -8.55 -1.67
CA PRO A 12 -23.46 -8.43 -0.26
C PRO A 12 -23.00 -7.08 0.30
N GLU A 13 -23.70 -6.61 1.32
CA GLU A 13 -23.23 -5.43 2.06
C GLU A 13 -21.93 -5.77 2.84
N PRO A 14 -21.01 -4.81 3.03
CA PRO A 14 -19.76 -5.05 3.75
C PRO A 14 -19.95 -5.70 5.11
N ILE A 15 -20.97 -5.28 5.87
CA ILE A 15 -21.26 -5.84 7.20
C ILE A 15 -21.64 -7.33 7.14
N GLU A 16 -22.33 -7.78 6.09
CA GLU A 16 -22.70 -9.19 5.91
C GLU A 16 -21.43 -10.05 5.72
N VAL A 17 -20.49 -9.57 4.90
CA VAL A 17 -19.21 -10.28 4.67
C VAL A 17 -18.33 -10.25 5.92
N GLN A 18 -18.32 -9.14 6.67
CA GLN A 18 -17.60 -9.03 7.94
C GLN A 18 -18.15 -9.99 8.99
N GLN A 19 -19.47 -10.22 9.00
CA GLN A 19 -20.10 -11.19 9.91
C GLN A 19 -19.86 -12.64 9.47
N GLU A 20 -19.82 -12.92 8.17
CA GLU A 20 -19.52 -14.25 7.61
C GLU A 20 -18.05 -14.65 7.84
N ILE A 21 -17.14 -13.70 7.72
CA ILE A 21 -15.69 -13.90 7.85
C ILE A 21 -15.15 -12.91 8.90
N PRO A 22 -15.43 -13.10 10.19
CA PRO A 22 -15.07 -12.14 11.23
C PRO A 22 -13.60 -12.25 11.63
N LEU A 23 -12.99 -11.13 11.97
CA LEU A 23 -11.73 -11.14 12.72
C LEU A 23 -12.03 -11.52 14.18
N ARG A 24 -11.37 -12.57 14.70
CA ARG A 24 -11.55 -13.06 16.07
C ARG A 24 -11.11 -12.02 17.11
N ALA A 25 -11.78 -11.99 18.26
CA ALA A 25 -11.60 -10.96 19.29
C ALA A 25 -10.14 -10.69 19.74
N PRO A 26 -9.27 -11.69 19.98
CA PRO A 26 -7.88 -11.43 20.34
C PRO A 26 -7.11 -10.61 19.29
N TYR A 27 -7.41 -10.84 18.01
CA TYR A 27 -6.72 -10.18 16.92
C TYR A 27 -7.23 -8.76 16.65
N ARG A 28 -8.45 -8.41 17.10
CA ARG A 28 -8.93 -7.02 17.09
C ARG A 28 -8.09 -6.14 18.01
N LYS A 29 -7.71 -6.66 19.19
CA LYS A 29 -6.81 -5.97 20.10
C LYS A 29 -5.42 -5.81 19.49
N LEU A 30 -4.87 -6.89 18.94
CA LEU A 30 -3.59 -6.86 18.22
C LEU A 30 -3.60 -5.81 17.10
N LYS A 31 -4.69 -5.77 16.29
CA LYS A 31 -4.83 -4.76 15.24
C LYS A 31 -4.79 -3.34 15.81
N ALA A 32 -5.55 -3.06 16.86
CA ALA A 32 -5.57 -1.74 17.48
C ALA A 32 -4.19 -1.33 18.02
N GLU A 33 -3.43 -2.26 18.62
CA GLU A 33 -2.06 -2.01 19.08
C GLU A 33 -1.12 -1.71 17.90
N ARG A 34 -1.25 -2.42 16.79
CA ARG A 34 -0.45 -2.18 15.58
C ARG A 34 -0.83 -0.87 14.89
N ASP A 35 -2.12 -0.54 14.82
CA ASP A 35 -2.58 0.74 14.27
C ASP A 35 -2.00 1.90 15.07
N GLN A 36 -2.02 1.82 16.40
CA GLN A 36 -1.42 2.84 17.26
C GLN A 36 0.09 2.97 17.03
N ALA A 37 0.81 1.87 16.88
CA ALA A 37 2.25 1.91 16.60
C ALA A 37 2.56 2.57 15.26
N ILE A 38 1.74 2.32 14.22
CA ILE A 38 1.92 3.00 12.92
C ILE A 38 1.58 4.49 13.05
N GLU A 39 0.52 4.85 13.76
CA GLU A 39 0.19 6.25 14.04
C GLU A 39 1.32 6.96 14.79
N ASP A 40 1.91 6.33 15.79
CA ASP A 40 3.02 6.89 16.56
C ASP A 40 4.27 7.12 15.67
N ILE A 41 4.58 6.22 14.75
CA ILE A 41 5.64 6.42 13.74
C ILE A 41 5.30 7.61 12.83
N MET A 42 4.07 7.65 12.29
CA MET A 42 3.66 8.71 11.36
C MET A 42 3.65 10.09 12.03
N THR A 43 3.29 10.16 13.30
CA THR A 43 3.28 11.41 14.09
C THR A 43 4.63 11.76 14.72
N GLY A 44 5.62 10.87 14.65
CA GLY A 44 6.97 11.09 15.19
C GLY A 44 7.11 10.85 16.69
N LYS A 45 6.19 10.12 17.30
CA LYS A 45 6.29 9.64 18.69
C LYS A 45 7.12 8.36 18.81
N ASP A 46 7.28 7.65 17.71
CA ASP A 46 8.08 6.43 17.57
C ASP A 46 9.09 6.64 16.43
N ASP A 47 10.37 6.43 16.71
CA ASP A 47 11.47 6.68 15.78
C ASP A 47 11.78 5.50 14.84
N ARG A 48 11.07 4.38 14.98
CA ARG A 48 11.23 3.23 14.08
C ARG A 48 10.87 3.62 12.65
N LEU A 49 11.54 2.98 11.70
CA LEU A 49 11.21 3.12 10.28
C LEU A 49 10.09 2.16 9.89
N LEU A 50 9.04 2.68 9.24
CA LEU A 50 7.96 1.86 8.67
C LEU A 50 8.49 1.16 7.41
N LEU A 51 8.42 -0.17 7.37
CA LEU A 51 8.78 -0.96 6.19
C LEU A 51 7.54 -1.68 5.65
N ILE A 52 7.01 -1.19 4.53
CA ILE A 52 5.87 -1.80 3.82
C ILE A 52 6.45 -2.72 2.75
N ILE A 53 6.38 -4.04 2.94
CA ILE A 53 7.09 -5.00 2.09
C ILE A 53 6.23 -6.22 1.77
N GLY A 54 6.17 -6.61 0.50
CA GLY A 54 5.41 -7.78 0.06
C GLY A 54 5.17 -7.81 -1.45
N PRO A 55 4.42 -8.79 -1.97
CA PRO A 55 4.26 -9.01 -3.39
C PRO A 55 3.64 -7.83 -4.13
N CYS A 56 3.96 -7.72 -5.41
CA CYS A 56 3.33 -6.73 -6.30
C CYS A 56 1.81 -6.94 -6.39
N SER A 57 1.37 -8.20 -6.44
CA SER A 57 -0.02 -8.62 -6.27
C SER A 57 -0.08 -9.90 -5.44
N ALA A 58 -1.02 -9.90 -4.47
CA ALA A 58 -1.34 -11.07 -3.64
C ALA A 58 -2.40 -11.90 -4.38
N ASP A 59 -1.93 -12.86 -5.18
CA ASP A 59 -2.75 -13.67 -6.07
C ASP A 59 -2.94 -15.12 -5.58
N ASN A 60 -2.09 -15.57 -4.65
CA ASN A 60 -2.05 -16.95 -4.14
C ASN A 60 -1.96 -16.93 -2.62
N GLU A 61 -3.06 -17.25 -1.94
CA GLU A 61 -3.15 -17.18 -0.47
C GLU A 61 -2.10 -18.04 0.24
N PRO A 62 -1.87 -19.32 -0.11
CA PRO A 62 -0.82 -20.12 0.53
C PRO A 62 0.58 -19.52 0.41
N ALA A 63 0.94 -18.97 -0.74
CA ALA A 63 2.24 -18.35 -0.93
C ALA A 63 2.37 -17.01 -0.19
N VAL A 64 1.29 -16.23 -0.08
CA VAL A 64 1.25 -15.00 0.74
C VAL A 64 1.42 -15.32 2.22
N LEU A 65 0.75 -16.36 2.73
CA LEU A 65 0.89 -16.81 4.12
C LEU A 65 2.30 -17.33 4.43
N ASP A 66 2.89 -18.14 3.53
CA ASP A 66 4.29 -18.57 3.67
C ASP A 66 5.25 -17.37 3.71
N TYR A 67 5.08 -16.43 2.78
CA TYR A 67 5.88 -15.20 2.77
C TYR A 67 5.73 -14.40 4.08
N CYS A 68 4.51 -14.16 4.54
CA CYS A 68 4.25 -13.43 5.77
C CYS A 68 4.77 -14.18 7.02
N THR A 69 4.72 -15.51 7.03
CA THR A 69 5.29 -16.34 8.10
C THR A 69 6.82 -16.20 8.18
N ARG A 70 7.50 -16.18 7.03
CA ARG A 70 8.95 -15.90 6.99
C ARG A 70 9.24 -14.47 7.44
N LEU A 71 8.42 -13.52 7.00
CA LEU A 71 8.56 -12.10 7.37
C LEU A 71 8.37 -11.88 8.87
N ALA A 72 7.45 -12.59 9.52
CA ALA A 72 7.23 -12.49 10.97
C ALA A 72 8.48 -12.88 11.78
N LYS A 73 9.21 -13.89 11.33
CA LYS A 73 10.46 -14.31 11.99
C LYS A 73 11.54 -13.23 11.94
N VAL A 74 11.75 -12.61 10.78
CA VAL A 74 12.76 -11.55 10.67
C VAL A 74 12.27 -10.25 11.33
N ALA A 75 10.98 -10.01 11.37
CA ALA A 75 10.42 -8.83 12.05
C ALA A 75 10.75 -8.83 13.55
N ASP A 76 10.75 -9.98 14.21
CA ASP A 76 11.16 -10.09 15.61
C ASP A 76 12.65 -9.75 15.83
N GLU A 77 13.51 -10.05 14.85
CA GLU A 77 14.95 -9.72 14.91
C GLU A 77 15.21 -8.21 14.83
N VAL A 78 14.32 -7.43 14.17
CA VAL A 78 14.51 -6.01 13.86
C VAL A 78 13.48 -5.06 14.49
N LYS A 79 12.61 -5.55 15.36
CA LYS A 79 11.44 -4.84 15.93
C LYS A 79 11.76 -3.53 16.64
N ASP A 80 12.99 -3.38 17.15
CA ASP A 80 13.43 -2.16 17.83
C ASP A 80 13.81 -1.03 16.85
N LYS A 81 13.97 -1.36 15.56
CA LYS A 81 14.41 -0.45 14.51
C LYS A 81 13.39 -0.29 13.39
N LEU A 82 12.76 -1.39 12.99
CA LEU A 82 11.81 -1.41 11.90
C LEU A 82 10.44 -1.86 12.39
N PHE A 83 9.39 -1.19 11.90
CA PHE A 83 8.03 -1.64 12.02
C PHE A 83 7.56 -2.20 10.67
N ILE A 84 7.41 -3.51 10.58
CA ILE A 84 7.09 -4.18 9.31
C ILE A 84 5.58 -4.30 9.13
N VAL A 85 5.10 -3.88 7.94
CA VAL A 85 3.72 -4.04 7.48
C VAL A 85 3.75 -4.81 6.16
N PRO A 86 3.19 -6.03 6.11
CA PRO A 86 3.10 -6.77 4.86
C PRO A 86 2.27 -6.02 3.82
N ARG A 87 2.79 -5.93 2.62
CA ARG A 87 2.07 -5.46 1.46
C ARG A 87 1.26 -6.63 0.87
N VAL A 88 -0.05 -6.63 1.08
CA VAL A 88 -0.98 -7.64 0.58
C VAL A 88 -1.96 -6.96 -0.38
N TYR A 89 -1.46 -6.57 -1.54
CA TYR A 89 -2.23 -5.87 -2.57
C TYR A 89 -3.01 -6.87 -3.41
N THR A 90 -4.30 -6.98 -3.14
CA THR A 90 -5.20 -7.96 -3.75
C THR A 90 -5.81 -7.50 -5.07
N ASN A 91 -5.69 -6.22 -5.40
CA ASN A 91 -6.19 -5.63 -6.64
C ASN A 91 -5.04 -5.10 -7.50
N LYS A 92 -5.23 -5.12 -8.83
CA LYS A 92 -4.20 -4.66 -9.76
C LYS A 92 -4.79 -3.70 -10.81
N PRO A 93 -4.35 -2.43 -10.85
CA PRO A 93 -4.81 -1.49 -11.86
C PRO A 93 -4.31 -1.89 -13.26
N ARG A 94 -5.21 -1.87 -14.24
CA ARG A 94 -4.91 -2.19 -15.65
C ARG A 94 -5.31 -1.04 -16.57
N THR A 95 -4.34 -0.29 -17.05
CA THR A 95 -4.55 0.91 -17.87
C THR A 95 -5.39 0.64 -19.13
N ILE A 96 -5.22 -0.54 -19.74
CA ILE A 96 -5.96 -0.93 -20.95
C ILE A 96 -7.09 -1.94 -20.67
N GLY A 97 -7.39 -2.22 -19.40
CA GLY A 97 -8.45 -3.14 -18.98
C GLY A 97 -8.19 -4.63 -19.28
N LYS A 98 -7.00 -4.99 -19.74
CA LYS A 98 -6.61 -6.39 -20.07
C LYS A 98 -5.61 -6.96 -19.06
N GLY A 99 -5.61 -8.29 -18.89
CA GLY A 99 -4.75 -9.04 -17.97
C GLY A 99 -5.36 -9.19 -16.58
N TYR A 100 -4.63 -9.82 -15.66
CA TYR A 100 -5.08 -10.07 -14.29
C TYR A 100 -5.41 -8.77 -13.56
N LYS A 101 -6.66 -8.62 -13.14
CA LYS A 101 -7.20 -7.42 -12.48
C LYS A 101 -7.14 -7.50 -10.95
N GLY A 102 -6.64 -8.61 -10.42
CA GLY A 102 -6.58 -8.88 -8.99
C GLY A 102 -7.68 -9.84 -8.53
N MET A 103 -7.56 -10.24 -7.27
CA MET A 103 -8.39 -11.27 -6.63
C MET A 103 -9.88 -10.89 -6.59
N LEU A 104 -10.22 -9.59 -6.53
CA LEU A 104 -11.62 -9.16 -6.59
C LEU A 104 -12.34 -9.68 -7.84
N HIS A 105 -11.67 -9.62 -8.98
CA HIS A 105 -12.23 -10.10 -10.25
C HIS A 105 -12.01 -11.59 -10.45
N GLN A 106 -10.80 -12.06 -10.15
CA GLN A 106 -10.31 -13.41 -10.40
C GLN A 106 -9.64 -13.96 -9.13
N PRO A 107 -10.43 -14.52 -8.18
CA PRO A 107 -9.85 -15.16 -6.98
C PRO A 107 -8.93 -16.33 -7.31
N ASP A 108 -9.16 -17.00 -8.44
CA ASP A 108 -8.22 -17.89 -9.12
C ASP A 108 -7.73 -17.21 -10.40
N PRO A 109 -6.42 -16.88 -10.52
CA PRO A 109 -5.87 -16.19 -11.69
C PRO A 109 -6.09 -16.92 -13.03
N GLU A 110 -6.26 -18.25 -13.00
CA GLU A 110 -6.53 -19.10 -14.17
C GLU A 110 -8.04 -19.33 -14.38
N GLY A 111 -8.87 -18.94 -13.40
CA GLY A 111 -10.30 -19.12 -13.41
C GLY A 111 -11.08 -17.99 -14.10
N ASN A 112 -12.39 -18.15 -14.10
CA ASN A 112 -13.32 -17.11 -14.58
C ASN A 112 -13.52 -16.00 -13.54
N GLU A 113 -13.90 -14.80 -14.01
CA GLU A 113 -14.23 -13.68 -13.13
C GLU A 113 -15.43 -14.03 -12.22
N ASN A 114 -15.26 -13.81 -10.90
CA ASN A 114 -16.30 -14.01 -9.89
C ASN A 114 -16.13 -13.02 -8.73
N MET A 115 -16.70 -11.84 -8.84
CA MET A 115 -16.59 -10.79 -7.82
C MET A 115 -17.18 -11.18 -6.47
N MET A 116 -18.23 -12.00 -6.44
CA MET A 116 -18.85 -12.46 -5.19
C MET A 116 -17.84 -13.29 -4.37
N GLU A 117 -17.17 -14.22 -5.01
CA GLU A 117 -16.13 -15.02 -4.37
C GLU A 117 -14.86 -14.19 -4.15
N GLY A 118 -14.54 -13.27 -5.07
CA GLY A 118 -13.39 -12.37 -4.94
C GLY A 118 -13.41 -11.53 -3.66
N ILE A 119 -14.55 -10.93 -3.33
CA ILE A 119 -14.73 -10.16 -2.07
C ILE A 119 -14.42 -11.04 -0.86
N LYS A 120 -14.94 -12.26 -0.82
CA LYS A 120 -14.72 -13.20 0.28
C LYS A 120 -13.27 -13.70 0.34
N ALA A 121 -12.67 -13.99 -0.82
CA ALA A 121 -11.29 -14.44 -0.92
C ALA A 121 -10.30 -13.37 -0.40
N ILE A 122 -10.49 -12.11 -0.81
CA ILE A 122 -9.69 -10.99 -0.30
C ILE A 122 -9.78 -10.91 1.21
N ARG A 123 -10.99 -10.94 1.76
CA ARG A 123 -11.18 -10.82 3.20
C ARG A 123 -10.58 -12.01 3.96
N ARG A 124 -10.79 -13.26 3.47
CA ARG A 124 -10.16 -14.47 4.06
C ARG A 124 -8.65 -14.34 4.13
N MET A 125 -8.02 -13.94 3.02
CA MET A 125 -6.55 -13.76 2.97
C MET A 125 -6.06 -12.80 4.06
N HIS A 126 -6.68 -11.62 4.20
CA HIS A 126 -6.29 -10.67 5.24
C HIS A 126 -6.53 -11.20 6.65
N VAL A 127 -7.66 -11.87 6.91
CA VAL A 127 -7.95 -12.50 8.21
C VAL A 127 -6.90 -13.57 8.53
N HIS A 128 -6.59 -14.47 7.59
CA HIS A 128 -5.59 -15.51 7.78
C HIS A 128 -4.19 -14.94 8.03
N VAL A 129 -3.77 -13.91 7.28
CA VAL A 129 -2.48 -13.25 7.56
C VAL A 129 -2.43 -12.72 8.99
N ILE A 130 -3.49 -12.03 9.46
CA ILE A 130 -3.53 -11.50 10.82
C ILE A 130 -3.49 -12.65 11.86
N GLU A 131 -4.31 -13.67 11.66
CA GLU A 131 -4.50 -14.74 12.64
C GLU A 131 -3.31 -15.71 12.71
N GLU A 132 -2.62 -15.95 11.61
CA GLU A 132 -1.50 -16.89 11.56
C GLU A 132 -0.15 -16.23 11.85
N THR A 133 0.01 -14.94 11.52
CA THR A 133 1.31 -14.27 11.61
C THR A 133 1.35 -13.09 12.58
N GLY A 134 0.20 -12.61 13.04
CA GLY A 134 0.11 -11.40 13.86
C GLY A 134 0.34 -10.10 13.08
N PHE A 135 0.47 -10.14 11.76
CA PHE A 135 0.60 -8.94 10.94
C PHE A 135 -0.76 -8.39 10.52
N THR A 136 -0.92 -7.08 10.65
CA THR A 136 -1.92 -6.31 9.89
C THR A 136 -1.28 -5.78 8.62
N CYS A 137 -2.07 -5.62 7.55
CA CYS A 137 -1.54 -5.44 6.20
C CYS A 137 -1.75 -4.05 5.64
N ALA A 138 -0.98 -3.75 4.58
CA ALA A 138 -1.20 -2.65 3.67
C ALA A 138 -1.94 -3.13 2.41
N GLU A 139 -2.89 -2.32 1.90
CA GLU A 139 -3.62 -2.56 0.64
C GLU A 139 -3.67 -1.27 -0.20
N GLU A 140 -3.71 -1.42 -1.54
CA GLU A 140 -4.04 -0.31 -2.42
C GLU A 140 -5.56 -0.15 -2.50
N ILE A 141 -6.06 1.04 -2.15
CA ILE A 141 -7.48 1.40 -2.30
C ILE A 141 -7.72 1.71 -3.79
N LEU A 142 -7.75 0.66 -4.61
CA LEU A 142 -7.97 0.78 -6.05
C LEU A 142 -9.45 0.98 -6.38
N TYR A 143 -10.31 0.25 -5.67
CA TYR A 143 -11.75 0.38 -5.76
C TYR A 143 -12.25 0.91 -4.42
N PRO A 144 -12.67 2.18 -4.34
CA PRO A 144 -13.15 2.80 -3.09
C PRO A 144 -14.21 1.98 -2.37
N GLU A 145 -15.11 1.36 -3.13
CA GLU A 145 -16.19 0.50 -2.59
C GLU A 145 -15.66 -0.74 -1.88
N ASN A 146 -14.55 -1.32 -2.39
CA ASN A 146 -13.95 -2.52 -1.81
C ASN A 146 -13.30 -2.27 -0.43
N HIS A 147 -12.87 -1.04 -0.15
CA HIS A 147 -12.24 -0.69 1.13
C HIS A 147 -13.13 -1.03 2.34
N ARG A 148 -14.45 -0.85 2.23
CA ARG A 148 -15.39 -1.13 3.32
C ARG A 148 -15.44 -2.61 3.75
N TYR A 149 -15.12 -3.55 2.85
CA TYR A 149 -15.05 -4.97 3.19
C TYR A 149 -13.81 -5.33 4.02
N LEU A 150 -12.80 -4.44 4.05
CA LEU A 150 -11.50 -4.64 4.68
C LEU A 150 -11.20 -3.60 5.77
N SER A 151 -12.07 -2.63 6.03
CA SER A 151 -11.80 -1.48 6.90
C SER A 151 -11.46 -1.86 8.34
N ASP A 152 -11.92 -3.02 8.81
CA ASP A 152 -11.60 -3.57 10.13
C ASP A 152 -10.33 -4.45 10.17
N LEU A 153 -9.63 -4.62 9.02
CA LEU A 153 -8.46 -5.49 8.88
C LEU A 153 -7.18 -4.73 8.52
N LEU A 154 -7.31 -3.67 7.71
CA LEU A 154 -6.16 -2.92 7.20
C LEU A 154 -5.58 -1.96 8.24
N SER A 155 -4.25 -1.80 8.24
CA SER A 155 -3.55 -0.80 9.06
C SER A 155 -2.82 0.26 8.24
N TYR A 156 -2.80 0.12 6.91
CA TYR A 156 -2.23 1.09 6.00
C TYR A 156 -2.94 1.01 4.64
N GLY A 157 -3.29 2.16 4.10
CA GLY A 157 -3.85 2.28 2.76
C GLY A 157 -2.94 3.06 1.81
N ALA A 158 -3.02 2.79 0.52
CA ALA A 158 -2.36 3.60 -0.49
C ALA A 158 -3.32 3.96 -1.62
N ILE A 159 -3.30 5.22 -2.07
CA ILE A 159 -3.96 5.64 -3.30
C ILE A 159 -2.93 5.61 -4.42
N GLY A 160 -3.25 4.84 -5.47
CA GLY A 160 -2.37 4.63 -6.61
C GLY A 160 -2.15 5.87 -7.47
N ALA A 161 -1.05 5.90 -8.22
CA ALA A 161 -0.66 7.03 -9.07
C ALA A 161 -1.67 7.36 -10.20
N ARG A 162 -2.53 6.42 -10.56
CA ARG A 162 -3.60 6.64 -11.56
C ARG A 162 -4.91 7.10 -10.93
N SER A 163 -5.05 6.92 -9.62
CA SER A 163 -6.28 7.20 -8.86
C SER A 163 -6.17 8.46 -8.00
N VAL A 164 -4.97 8.98 -7.77
CA VAL A 164 -4.72 10.11 -6.86
C VAL A 164 -5.38 11.42 -7.30
N GLU A 165 -5.74 11.54 -8.57
CA GLU A 165 -6.47 12.69 -9.13
C GLU A 165 -8.00 12.54 -9.00
N ASP A 166 -8.47 11.31 -8.77
CA ASP A 166 -9.91 11.02 -8.67
C ASP A 166 -10.47 11.51 -7.33
N GLN A 167 -11.60 12.23 -7.41
CA GLN A 167 -12.22 12.86 -6.26
C GLN A 167 -12.73 11.84 -5.24
N LEU A 168 -13.34 10.73 -5.69
CA LEU A 168 -13.87 9.72 -4.78
C LEU A 168 -12.78 9.05 -3.95
N HIS A 169 -11.61 8.79 -4.55
CA HIS A 169 -10.47 8.23 -3.82
C HIS A 169 -9.96 9.16 -2.71
N ARG A 170 -9.92 10.48 -2.97
CA ARG A 170 -9.55 11.49 -1.97
C ARG A 170 -10.57 11.57 -0.82
N MET A 171 -11.87 11.50 -1.14
CA MET A 171 -12.96 11.49 -0.17
C MET A 171 -12.92 10.22 0.70
N ILE A 172 -12.70 9.05 0.12
CA ILE A 172 -12.56 7.80 0.88
C ILE A 172 -11.31 7.85 1.78
N ALA A 173 -10.21 8.41 1.29
CA ALA A 173 -9.00 8.58 2.10
C ALA A 173 -9.24 9.51 3.30
N SER A 174 -10.11 10.54 3.18
CA SER A 174 -10.48 11.43 4.28
C SER A 174 -11.30 10.75 5.38
N GLY A 175 -12.02 9.68 5.03
CA GLY A 175 -12.81 8.87 5.98
C GLY A 175 -12.12 7.61 6.47
N ALA A 176 -10.90 7.33 6.01
CA ALA A 176 -10.17 6.15 6.44
C ALA A 176 -9.58 6.34 7.85
N GLY A 177 -9.87 5.40 8.75
CA GLY A 177 -9.35 5.39 10.13
C GLY A 177 -7.91 4.85 10.26
N ILE A 178 -7.13 4.88 9.18
CA ILE A 178 -5.76 4.38 9.08
C ILE A 178 -4.91 5.36 8.26
N PRO A 179 -3.57 5.37 8.38
CA PRO A 179 -2.71 6.13 7.49
C PRO A 179 -2.94 5.78 6.02
N VAL A 180 -3.10 6.81 5.17
CA VAL A 180 -3.28 6.64 3.72
C VAL A 180 -2.21 7.41 2.97
N GLY A 181 -1.36 6.69 2.24
CA GLY A 181 -0.33 7.26 1.39
C GLY A 181 -0.87 7.66 0.01
N MET A 182 -0.70 8.93 -0.35
CA MET A 182 -1.03 9.46 -1.68
C MET A 182 0.18 9.36 -2.59
N LYS A 183 0.15 8.46 -3.59
CA LYS A 183 1.26 8.36 -4.56
C LYS A 183 1.27 9.59 -5.46
N ASN A 184 2.46 10.12 -5.75
CA ASN A 184 2.55 11.11 -6.83
C ASN A 184 1.99 10.51 -8.14
N PRO A 185 1.28 11.32 -8.97
CA PRO A 185 0.73 10.83 -10.24
C PRO A 185 1.82 10.36 -11.20
N THR A 186 1.42 9.63 -12.23
CA THR A 186 2.36 9.10 -13.24
C THR A 186 3.12 10.19 -13.99
N SER A 187 2.57 11.40 -14.09
CA SER A 187 3.21 12.59 -14.66
C SER A 187 4.33 13.16 -13.78
N GLY A 188 4.34 12.85 -12.48
CA GLY A 188 5.29 13.41 -11.53
C GLY A 188 4.91 14.76 -10.95
N ASP A 189 3.71 15.27 -11.19
CA ASP A 189 3.24 16.53 -10.64
C ASP A 189 3.02 16.43 -9.12
N LEU A 190 3.95 17.01 -8.37
CA LEU A 190 3.89 17.01 -6.91
C LEU A 190 2.75 17.91 -6.38
N SER A 191 2.29 18.92 -7.14
CA SER A 191 1.17 19.76 -6.70
C SER A 191 -0.13 18.95 -6.61
N VAL A 192 -0.35 18.04 -7.55
CA VAL A 192 -1.47 17.10 -7.54
C VAL A 192 -1.43 16.19 -6.31
N MET A 193 -0.26 15.64 -5.99
CA MET A 193 -0.07 14.82 -4.80
C MET A 193 -0.38 15.62 -3.52
N MET A 194 0.16 16.83 -3.41
CA MET A 194 -0.08 17.69 -2.23
C MET A 194 -1.55 18.10 -2.09
N ASN A 195 -2.22 18.42 -3.19
CA ASN A 195 -3.66 18.70 -3.20
C ASN A 195 -4.48 17.48 -2.76
N SER A 196 -4.03 16.28 -3.12
CA SER A 196 -4.69 15.03 -2.71
C SER A 196 -4.55 14.78 -1.21
N ILE A 197 -3.38 15.07 -0.64
CA ILE A 197 -3.13 14.97 0.81
C ILE A 197 -4.03 16.00 1.53
N GLU A 198 -4.07 17.24 1.05
CA GLU A 198 -4.89 18.30 1.64
C GLU A 198 -6.39 17.94 1.61
N ALA A 199 -6.89 17.46 0.47
CA ALA A 199 -8.26 16.99 0.34
C ALA A 199 -8.58 15.83 1.29
N ALA A 200 -7.65 14.90 1.47
CA ALA A 200 -7.82 13.77 2.39
C ALA A 200 -7.72 14.19 3.88
N GLN A 201 -7.01 15.27 4.21
CA GLN A 201 -6.93 15.78 5.57
C GLN A 201 -8.13 16.65 5.96
N ASN A 202 -8.93 17.11 4.99
CA ASN A 202 -10.13 17.91 5.25
C ASN A 202 -11.39 17.06 5.36
N GLU A 203 -12.39 17.61 6.05
CA GLU A 203 -13.76 17.06 6.09
C GLU A 203 -14.36 17.07 4.68
N GLN A 204 -15.15 16.04 4.35
CA GLN A 204 -15.79 15.88 3.05
C GLN A 204 -17.23 15.41 3.20
N ASP A 205 -18.14 16.00 2.41
CA ASP A 205 -19.52 15.55 2.26
C ASP A 205 -19.73 15.01 0.85
N PHE A 206 -20.22 13.77 0.70
CA PHE A 206 -20.39 13.17 -0.61
C PHE A 206 -21.44 12.05 -0.64
N LEU A 207 -21.88 11.72 -1.85
CA LEU A 207 -22.75 10.58 -2.09
C LEU A 207 -21.94 9.29 -2.24
N PHE A 208 -22.24 8.29 -1.40
CA PHE A 208 -21.60 6.98 -1.47
C PHE A 208 -22.59 5.85 -1.16
N HIS A 209 -22.77 4.91 -2.09
CA HIS A 209 -23.73 3.79 -1.96
C HIS A 209 -25.17 4.21 -1.61
N GLY A 210 -25.62 5.33 -2.14
CA GLY A 210 -26.96 5.86 -1.87
C GLY A 210 -27.11 6.55 -0.51
N TRP A 211 -26.00 6.80 0.19
CA TRP A 211 -25.94 7.56 1.44
C TRP A 211 -25.29 8.93 1.23
N GLU A 212 -25.77 9.93 1.92
CA GLU A 212 -25.01 11.13 2.21
C GLU A 212 -24.01 10.81 3.32
N VAL A 213 -22.71 10.94 3.02
CA VAL A 213 -21.62 10.57 3.93
C VAL A 213 -20.84 11.81 4.29
N HIS A 214 -20.57 11.98 5.58
CA HIS A 214 -19.67 12.99 6.13
C HIS A 214 -18.41 12.31 6.66
N THR A 215 -17.22 12.86 6.32
CA THR A 215 -15.93 12.41 6.85
C THR A 215 -15.30 13.52 7.69
N THR A 216 -14.44 13.14 8.65
CA THR A 216 -13.82 14.09 9.60
C THR A 216 -12.40 14.51 9.21
N GLY A 217 -11.93 14.08 8.04
CA GLY A 217 -10.55 14.27 7.63
C GLY A 217 -9.60 13.25 8.23
N ASN A 218 -8.53 12.91 7.49
CA ASN A 218 -7.51 11.96 7.90
C ASN A 218 -6.16 12.66 8.07
N SER A 219 -5.83 13.06 9.28
CA SER A 219 -4.58 13.75 9.61
C SER A 219 -3.31 12.95 9.32
N LEU A 220 -3.43 11.64 9.03
CA LEU A 220 -2.34 10.73 8.69
C LEU A 220 -2.22 10.50 7.16
N ALA A 221 -3.00 11.22 6.33
CA ALA A 221 -2.80 11.22 4.88
C ALA A 221 -1.44 11.86 4.54
N HIS A 222 -0.62 11.19 3.72
CA HIS A 222 0.78 11.56 3.51
C HIS A 222 1.28 11.22 2.10
N ALA A 223 2.50 11.66 1.77
CA ALA A 223 3.11 11.46 0.46
C ALA A 223 3.71 10.07 0.27
N ILE A 224 3.51 9.47 -0.92
CA ILE A 224 4.33 8.33 -1.39
C ILE A 224 5.04 8.75 -2.67
N LEU A 225 6.37 8.71 -2.67
CA LEU A 225 7.20 9.00 -3.85
C LEU A 225 7.54 7.70 -4.57
N ARG A 226 7.07 7.57 -5.83
CA ARG A 226 7.19 6.34 -6.62
C ARG A 226 7.92 6.51 -7.96
N GLY A 227 8.57 7.70 -8.18
CA GLY A 227 9.06 8.11 -9.48
C GLY A 227 7.92 8.49 -10.44
N TYR A 228 8.27 8.85 -11.66
CA TYR A 228 7.30 9.29 -12.67
C TYR A 228 7.81 8.98 -14.08
N VAL A 229 6.96 9.23 -15.08
CA VAL A 229 7.34 9.19 -16.50
C VAL A 229 7.31 10.61 -17.02
N ASN A 230 8.44 11.07 -17.56
CA ASN A 230 8.49 12.41 -18.15
C ASN A 230 7.80 12.44 -19.54
N HIS A 231 7.69 13.62 -20.13
CA HIS A 231 7.04 13.83 -21.42
C HIS A 231 7.73 13.10 -22.60
N PHE A 232 8.96 12.62 -22.42
CA PHE A 232 9.66 11.76 -23.39
C PHE A 232 9.40 10.26 -23.18
N GLY A 233 8.56 9.87 -22.21
CA GLY A 233 8.30 8.48 -21.89
C GLY A 233 9.40 7.79 -21.05
N THR A 234 10.34 8.56 -20.49
CA THR A 234 11.45 8.04 -19.68
C THR A 234 11.06 7.99 -18.21
N SER A 235 11.37 6.88 -17.54
CA SER A 235 11.24 6.77 -16.07
C SER A 235 12.24 7.69 -15.38
N MET A 236 11.74 8.51 -14.48
CA MET A 236 12.51 9.46 -13.68
C MET A 236 12.31 9.15 -12.20
N PRO A 237 13.41 8.98 -11.45
CA PRO A 237 13.32 8.78 -10.01
C PRO A 237 12.98 10.09 -9.27
N ASN A 238 12.39 9.97 -8.06
CA ASN A 238 12.13 11.11 -7.18
C ASN A 238 12.39 10.80 -5.70
N TYR A 239 13.38 9.95 -5.43
CA TYR A 239 13.80 9.54 -4.08
C TYR A 239 15.12 10.16 -3.61
N HIS A 240 15.83 10.90 -4.47
CA HIS A 240 17.10 11.53 -4.11
C HIS A 240 16.90 12.62 -3.06
N TYR A 241 17.98 12.99 -2.37
CA TYR A 241 17.97 13.99 -1.31
C TYR A 241 17.22 15.27 -1.71
N GLU A 242 17.49 15.81 -2.89
CA GLU A 242 16.88 17.04 -3.41
C GLU A 242 15.36 16.88 -3.62
N ASN A 243 14.91 15.69 -4.03
CA ASN A 243 13.48 15.41 -4.18
C ASN A 243 12.79 15.35 -2.82
N LEU A 244 13.42 14.71 -1.82
CA LEU A 244 12.91 14.63 -0.46
C LEU A 244 12.81 16.03 0.18
N LYS A 245 13.86 16.86 0.00
CA LYS A 245 13.85 18.26 0.46
C LYS A 245 12.76 19.07 -0.22
N LYS A 246 12.56 18.92 -1.53
CA LYS A 246 11.49 19.61 -2.25
C LYS A 246 10.11 19.28 -1.69
N VAL A 247 9.84 18.02 -1.35
CA VAL A 247 8.55 17.65 -0.75
C VAL A 247 8.42 18.20 0.66
N LEU A 248 9.51 18.24 1.44
CA LEU A 248 9.51 18.89 2.75
C LEU A 248 9.14 20.38 2.63
N ASP A 249 9.73 21.09 1.66
CA ASP A 249 9.44 22.50 1.42
C ASP A 249 7.95 22.70 1.03
N LEU A 250 7.40 21.84 0.16
CA LEU A 250 5.98 21.86 -0.21
C LEU A 250 5.04 21.60 0.98
N TYR A 251 5.44 20.79 1.94
CA TYR A 251 4.70 20.66 3.20
C TYR A 251 4.77 21.93 4.04
N GLY A 252 5.93 22.60 4.06
CA GLY A 252 6.12 23.88 4.77
C GLY A 252 5.31 25.05 4.21
N GLU A 253 4.92 24.99 2.94
CA GLU A 253 4.08 25.98 2.27
C GLU A 253 2.57 25.78 2.58
N ARG A 254 2.19 24.73 3.28
CA ARG A 254 0.80 24.32 3.54
C ARG A 254 0.55 24.06 5.02
N THR A 255 -0.69 24.22 5.44
CA THR A 255 -1.13 23.85 6.80
C THR A 255 -1.62 22.42 6.82
N LEU A 256 -0.67 21.47 6.74
CA LEU A 256 -0.97 20.04 6.75
C LEU A 256 -0.48 19.40 8.06
N ALA A 257 -1.29 18.50 8.60
CA ALA A 257 -0.91 17.71 9.76
C ALA A 257 0.11 16.63 9.42
N ASN A 258 0.98 16.29 10.38
CA ASN A 258 1.87 15.14 10.34
C ASN A 258 2.62 14.95 8.99
N PRO A 259 3.45 15.92 8.55
CA PRO A 259 4.22 15.78 7.32
C PRO A 259 5.02 14.49 7.29
N ALA A 260 4.78 13.64 6.27
CA ALA A 260 5.44 12.36 6.15
C ALA A 260 5.62 11.95 4.69
N ILE A 261 6.71 11.21 4.43
CA ILE A 261 7.04 10.62 3.13
C ILE A 261 7.28 9.12 3.34
N VAL A 262 6.66 8.30 2.51
CA VAL A 262 7.06 6.92 2.26
C VAL A 262 7.70 6.86 0.86
N VAL A 263 8.85 6.22 0.73
CA VAL A 263 9.51 6.06 -0.57
C VAL A 263 9.24 4.67 -1.11
N ASP A 264 8.54 4.61 -2.25
CA ASP A 264 8.36 3.39 -3.03
C ASP A 264 9.63 3.12 -3.83
N CYS A 265 10.40 2.12 -3.44
CA CYS A 265 11.69 1.79 -4.02
C CYS A 265 11.60 1.11 -5.40
N ASN A 266 10.41 0.72 -5.84
CA ASN A 266 10.17 0.11 -7.15
C ASN A 266 9.58 1.12 -8.15
N HIS A 267 8.66 0.67 -8.99
CA HIS A 267 7.95 1.44 -10.02
C HIS A 267 8.91 2.30 -10.89
N ASN A 268 8.66 3.61 -11.01
CA ASN A 268 9.52 4.47 -11.81
C ASN A 268 10.79 4.91 -11.09
N ASN A 269 10.88 4.77 -9.77
CA ASN A 269 12.12 4.98 -9.03
C ASN A 269 13.21 3.98 -9.43
N SER A 270 12.84 2.72 -9.68
CA SER A 270 13.75 1.67 -10.15
C SER A 270 13.72 1.48 -11.68
N GLY A 271 12.82 2.18 -12.39
CA GLY A 271 12.50 1.86 -13.80
C GLY A 271 11.98 0.43 -13.95
N LYS A 272 11.31 -0.11 -12.93
CA LYS A 272 10.83 -1.51 -12.81
C LYS A 272 11.93 -2.57 -12.82
N LYS A 273 13.17 -2.20 -12.54
CA LYS A 273 14.29 -3.10 -12.32
C LYS A 273 14.30 -3.49 -10.84
N TYR A 274 13.66 -4.59 -10.48
CA TYR A 274 13.39 -4.97 -9.09
C TYR A 274 14.65 -5.04 -8.21
N MET A 275 15.81 -5.39 -8.77
CA MET A 275 17.09 -5.42 -8.04
C MET A 275 17.56 -4.04 -7.58
N GLU A 276 17.18 -2.97 -8.28
CA GLU A 276 17.53 -1.60 -7.91
C GLU A 276 16.89 -1.15 -6.59
N GLN A 277 15.82 -1.81 -6.14
CA GLN A 277 15.17 -1.50 -4.87
C GLN A 277 16.16 -1.53 -3.69
N ILE A 278 17.13 -2.46 -3.71
CA ILE A 278 18.17 -2.59 -2.68
C ILE A 278 19.01 -1.32 -2.59
N ARG A 279 19.52 -0.85 -3.73
CA ARG A 279 20.33 0.37 -3.79
C ARG A 279 19.50 1.59 -3.40
N ILE A 280 18.28 1.72 -3.94
CA ILE A 280 17.40 2.85 -3.68
C ILE A 280 17.07 2.96 -2.21
N ALA A 281 16.73 1.86 -1.54
CA ALA A 281 16.47 1.83 -0.11
C ALA A 281 17.68 2.35 0.69
N LYS A 282 18.89 1.91 0.35
CA LYS A 282 20.14 2.36 0.98
C LYS A 282 20.43 3.85 0.71
N ASP A 283 20.18 4.35 -0.50
CA ASP A 283 20.34 5.77 -0.86
C ASP A 283 19.38 6.66 -0.05
N VAL A 284 18.15 6.23 0.16
CA VAL A 284 17.20 6.94 1.03
C VAL A 284 17.69 6.95 2.48
N MET A 285 18.20 5.82 2.99
CA MET A 285 18.76 5.77 4.34
C MET A 285 20.01 6.65 4.48
N ALA A 286 20.86 6.72 3.45
CA ALA A 286 21.99 7.65 3.43
C ALA A 286 21.54 9.12 3.52
N SER A 287 20.47 9.48 2.78
CA SER A 287 19.85 10.82 2.83
C SER A 287 19.29 11.13 4.21
N ARG A 288 18.63 10.16 4.88
CA ARG A 288 18.15 10.30 6.27
C ARG A 288 19.32 10.54 7.26
N ARG A 289 20.40 9.81 7.12
CA ARG A 289 21.61 9.97 7.98
C ARG A 289 22.32 11.29 7.74
N TYR A 290 22.27 11.81 6.52
CA TYR A 290 22.87 13.10 6.15
C TYR A 290 22.10 14.29 6.70
N SER A 291 20.76 14.24 6.81
CA SER A 291 19.91 15.36 7.21
C SER A 291 18.84 14.95 8.21
N SER A 292 18.84 15.59 9.37
CA SER A 292 17.82 15.41 10.42
C SER A 292 16.41 15.75 9.94
N ASP A 293 16.25 16.74 9.05
CA ASP A 293 14.97 17.10 8.47
C ASP A 293 14.43 15.98 7.58
N VAL A 294 15.32 15.37 6.76
CA VAL A 294 14.96 14.21 5.93
C VAL A 294 14.66 13.00 6.82
N ALA A 295 15.43 12.78 7.88
CA ALA A 295 15.16 11.71 8.84
C ALA A 295 13.79 11.85 9.49
N ARG A 296 13.40 13.09 9.83
CA ARG A 296 12.12 13.38 10.47
C ARG A 296 10.93 13.17 9.55
N ILE A 297 11.04 13.54 8.26
CA ILE A 297 9.90 13.48 7.31
C ILE A 297 9.78 12.13 6.61
N VAL A 298 10.89 11.44 6.31
CA VAL A 298 10.85 10.11 5.67
C VAL A 298 10.56 9.05 6.74
N LYS A 299 9.30 8.66 6.83
CA LYS A 299 8.77 7.73 7.83
C LYS A 299 8.89 6.27 7.41
N GLY A 300 9.04 5.99 6.12
CA GLY A 300 9.07 4.60 5.68
C GLY A 300 9.53 4.37 4.26
N LEU A 301 9.71 3.08 3.96
CA LEU A 301 10.04 2.55 2.64
C LEU A 301 8.95 1.56 2.21
N MET A 302 8.70 1.48 0.89
CA MET A 302 7.83 0.48 0.29
C MET A 302 8.64 -0.35 -0.71
N ILE A 303 8.57 -1.68 -0.58
CA ILE A 303 9.39 -2.64 -1.34
C ILE A 303 8.49 -3.74 -1.92
N GLU A 304 8.64 -4.03 -3.20
CA GLU A 304 8.00 -5.18 -3.84
C GLU A 304 8.90 -6.41 -3.71
N SER A 305 8.44 -7.38 -2.92
CA SER A 305 9.15 -8.59 -2.53
C SER A 305 8.21 -9.79 -2.50
N TYR A 306 8.71 -10.96 -2.88
CA TYR A 306 7.97 -12.21 -2.74
C TYR A 306 8.94 -13.36 -2.39
N ILE A 307 8.51 -14.63 -2.56
CA ILE A 307 9.38 -15.79 -2.25
C ILE A 307 10.48 -15.92 -3.31
N GLU A 308 10.10 -15.84 -4.60
CA GLU A 308 11.01 -16.00 -5.73
C GLU A 308 11.30 -14.67 -6.43
N ASP A 309 12.49 -14.53 -6.97
CA ASP A 309 12.92 -13.36 -7.74
C ASP A 309 12.15 -13.20 -9.05
N GLY A 310 11.86 -11.94 -9.39
CA GLY A 310 11.34 -11.55 -10.69
C GLY A 310 9.84 -11.76 -10.83
N SER A 311 9.40 -12.13 -12.02
CA SER A 311 7.99 -12.38 -12.34
C SER A 311 7.84 -13.55 -13.32
N GLN A 312 6.62 -14.05 -13.42
CA GLN A 312 6.22 -15.12 -14.32
C GLN A 312 4.93 -14.75 -15.06
N LYS A 313 4.58 -15.52 -16.09
CA LYS A 313 3.26 -15.45 -16.70
C LYS A 313 2.26 -16.28 -15.90
N ILE A 314 0.99 -15.95 -16.00
CA ILE A 314 -0.10 -16.77 -15.45
C ILE A 314 0.00 -18.16 -16.09
N GLY A 315 -0.14 -19.22 -15.28
CA GLY A 315 -0.04 -20.61 -15.74
C GLY A 315 1.38 -21.19 -15.76
N GLU A 316 2.45 -20.44 -15.48
CA GLU A 316 3.81 -21.00 -15.33
C GLU A 316 4.02 -21.77 -14.02
N GLY A 317 3.18 -21.52 -13.00
CA GLY A 317 3.06 -22.34 -11.79
C GLY A 317 4.24 -22.30 -10.81
N VAL A 318 5.16 -21.34 -10.91
CA VAL A 318 6.25 -21.20 -9.94
C VAL A 318 5.71 -20.63 -8.65
N TYR A 319 5.74 -21.42 -7.57
CA TYR A 319 5.23 -21.03 -6.26
C TYR A 319 5.93 -19.78 -5.70
N GLY A 320 5.15 -18.80 -5.24
CA GLY A 320 5.68 -17.56 -4.65
C GLY A 320 6.44 -16.64 -5.60
N LYS A 321 6.20 -16.76 -6.91
CA LYS A 321 6.73 -15.84 -7.93
C LYS A 321 5.63 -14.94 -8.47
N SER A 322 5.89 -13.64 -8.53
CA SER A 322 4.91 -12.63 -8.95
C SER A 322 4.36 -12.89 -10.36
N ILE A 323 3.05 -12.82 -10.53
CA ILE A 323 2.37 -12.86 -11.84
C ILE A 323 2.14 -11.47 -12.45
N THR A 324 2.71 -10.44 -11.83
CA THR A 324 2.59 -9.04 -12.27
C THR A 324 3.97 -8.38 -12.40
N ASP A 325 4.26 -7.27 -11.68
CA ASP A 325 5.58 -6.66 -11.76
C ASP A 325 6.63 -7.51 -11.00
N PRO A 326 7.89 -7.54 -11.45
CA PRO A 326 8.92 -8.37 -10.82
C PRO A 326 9.27 -7.90 -9.41
N CYS A 327 9.44 -8.86 -8.49
CA CYS A 327 9.72 -8.68 -7.08
C CYS A 327 11.12 -9.14 -6.69
N LEU A 328 11.65 -8.61 -5.58
CA LEU A 328 12.81 -9.19 -4.90
C LEU A 328 12.41 -10.54 -4.28
N GLY A 329 13.25 -11.57 -4.43
CA GLY A 329 13.08 -12.85 -3.77
C GLY A 329 13.38 -12.77 -2.28
N TRP A 330 12.96 -13.79 -1.53
CA TRP A 330 13.03 -13.83 -0.07
C TRP A 330 14.45 -13.60 0.49
N GLU A 331 15.46 -14.30 -0.03
CA GLU A 331 16.82 -14.21 0.54
C GLU A 331 17.39 -12.80 0.45
N LYS A 332 17.16 -12.13 -0.68
CA LYS A 332 17.58 -10.73 -0.88
C LYS A 332 16.80 -9.77 0.00
N SER A 333 15.51 -10.04 0.16
CA SER A 333 14.64 -9.21 1.00
C SER A 333 15.00 -9.34 2.47
N ARG A 334 15.26 -10.55 2.95
CA ARG A 334 15.74 -10.79 4.33
C ARG A 334 17.06 -10.07 4.59
N ALA A 335 18.04 -10.21 3.69
CA ALA A 335 19.29 -9.50 3.80
C ALA A 335 19.11 -7.98 3.86
N LEU A 336 18.27 -7.43 2.97
CA LEU A 336 17.97 -6.01 2.95
C LEU A 336 17.28 -5.53 4.24
N ILE A 337 16.33 -6.29 4.81
CA ILE A 337 15.67 -5.95 6.07
C ILE A 337 16.69 -5.80 7.20
N LEU A 338 17.61 -6.77 7.34
CA LEU A 338 18.65 -6.74 8.36
C LEU A 338 19.60 -5.54 8.17
N GLU A 339 20.07 -5.29 6.93
CA GLU A 339 20.88 -4.12 6.62
C GLU A 339 20.16 -2.79 6.90
N LEU A 340 18.86 -2.67 6.58
CA LEU A 340 18.10 -1.46 6.88
C LEU A 340 17.99 -1.21 8.38
N ALA A 341 17.84 -2.26 9.19
CA ALA A 341 17.80 -2.12 10.64
C ALA A 341 19.13 -1.59 11.23
N GLU A 342 20.27 -1.90 10.61
CA GLU A 342 21.56 -1.34 10.99
C GLU A 342 21.73 0.13 10.58
N LEU A 343 20.94 0.61 9.61
CA LEU A 343 20.99 1.97 9.09
C LEU A 343 20.02 2.94 9.78
N VAL A 344 19.08 2.45 10.58
CA VAL A 344 18.17 3.24 11.44
C VAL A 344 18.89 3.50 12.82
#